data_f0a6ba3805befd7aa910c82de7713915
#
_entry.id   f0a6ba3805befd7aa910c82de7713915
#
_cell.length_a   1.000
_cell.length_b   1.000
_cell.length_c   1.000
_cell.angle_alpha   90.00
_cell.angle_beta   90.00
_cell.angle_gamma   90.00
#
_symmetry.space_group_name_H-M   'P 1'
#
loop_
_entity.id
_entity.type
_entity.pdbx_description
1 polymer ?
#
loop_
_entity_poly.entity_id
_entity_poly.type
_entity_poly.pdbx_seq_one_letter_code
_entity_poly.pdbx_strand_id
1 'polypeptide(L)'
;MDEPEDLGGTDASMNPVEALLCALGACQTIVASAFAPAHDITFEEFHIELEGDLDPDGFLGLADVRNGFQEIRFVMHFKSNEPKEKLEAFAKFIENTCPVGDCLTNGVKLVLSGVAID
;
A
#
# COMPACT_ATOMS: atom_id res chain seq x y z
N MET A 1 -3.45 -15.02 8.14
CA MET A 1 -3.74 -14.68 6.74
C MET A 1 -4.15 -15.92 5.98
N ASP A 2 -4.86 -15.72 4.89
CA ASP A 2 -5.38 -16.83 4.10
C ASP A 2 -5.27 -16.48 2.61
N GLU A 3 -5.79 -17.33 1.74
CA GLU A 3 -5.85 -17.12 0.30
C GLU A 3 -7.27 -17.37 -0.18
N PRO A 4 -7.65 -16.86 -1.38
CA PRO A 4 -8.89 -17.27 -2.03
C PRO A 4 -8.89 -18.79 -2.30
N GLU A 5 -10.08 -19.36 -2.47
CA GLU A 5 -10.21 -20.79 -2.67
C GLU A 5 -9.51 -21.30 -3.93
N ASP A 6 -9.50 -20.50 -4.99
CA ASP A 6 -8.82 -20.84 -6.25
C ASP A 6 -7.29 -20.85 -6.13
N LEU A 7 -6.74 -20.30 -5.06
CA LEU A 7 -5.31 -20.35 -4.74
C LEU A 7 -5.01 -21.28 -3.55
N GLY A 8 -5.95 -22.15 -3.19
CA GLY A 8 -5.75 -23.16 -2.16
C GLY A 8 -6.10 -22.76 -0.75
N GLY A 9 -6.68 -21.59 -0.57
CA GLY A 9 -7.11 -21.11 0.74
C GLY A 9 -8.59 -21.34 1.00
N THR A 10 -9.07 -20.78 2.12
CA THR A 10 -10.47 -20.87 2.55
C THR A 10 -11.21 -19.54 2.47
N ASP A 11 -10.53 -18.49 2.00
CA ASP A 11 -11.06 -17.12 1.89
C ASP A 11 -11.59 -16.60 3.24
N ALA A 12 -10.97 -17.00 4.34
CA ALA A 12 -11.39 -16.63 5.70
C ALA A 12 -10.80 -15.30 6.15
N SER A 13 -9.73 -14.83 5.53
CA SER A 13 -9.07 -13.56 5.87
C SER A 13 -8.31 -13.03 4.67
N MET A 14 -7.73 -11.81 4.80
CA MET A 14 -6.94 -11.24 3.72
C MET A 14 -5.71 -12.08 3.40
N ASN A 15 -5.28 -12.01 2.16
CA ASN A 15 -4.04 -12.64 1.73
C ASN A 15 -2.83 -11.70 1.95
N PRO A 16 -1.58 -12.21 1.78
CA PRO A 16 -0.40 -11.40 2.01
C PRO A 16 -0.29 -10.15 1.13
N VAL A 17 -0.72 -10.21 -0.13
CA VAL A 17 -0.63 -9.03 -1.02
C VAL A 17 -1.67 -7.99 -0.66
N GLU A 18 -2.85 -8.40 -0.18
CA GLU A 18 -3.83 -7.48 0.39
C GLU A 18 -3.29 -6.83 1.66
N ALA A 19 -2.55 -7.59 2.47
CA ALA A 19 -1.88 -7.05 3.66
C ALA A 19 -0.83 -5.99 3.28
N LEU A 20 -0.17 -6.14 2.13
CA LEU A 20 0.76 -5.13 1.62
C LEU A 20 0.04 -3.81 1.30
N LEU A 21 -1.15 -3.88 0.70
CA LEU A 21 -1.99 -2.70 0.48
C LEU A 21 -2.38 -2.05 1.81
N CYS A 22 -2.75 -2.86 2.81
CA CYS A 22 -3.05 -2.34 4.14
C CYS A 22 -1.85 -1.65 4.78
N ALA A 23 -0.66 -2.20 4.61
CA ALA A 23 0.56 -1.60 5.13
C ALA A 23 0.83 -0.23 4.48
N LEU A 24 0.62 -0.11 3.17
CA LEU A 24 0.74 1.16 2.45
C LEU A 24 -0.26 2.18 2.99
N GLY A 25 -1.53 1.80 3.10
CA GLY A 25 -2.58 2.69 3.60
C GLY A 25 -2.34 3.11 5.05
N ALA A 26 -1.91 2.19 5.90
CA ALA A 26 -1.59 2.50 7.30
C ALA A 26 -0.42 3.49 7.39
N CYS A 27 0.63 3.28 6.59
CA CYS A 27 1.78 4.18 6.56
C CYS A 27 1.38 5.59 6.12
N GLN A 28 0.60 5.71 5.05
CA GLN A 28 0.10 7.00 4.57
C GLN A 28 -0.77 7.69 5.60
N THR A 29 -1.60 6.94 6.32
CA THR A 29 -2.46 7.49 7.38
C THR A 29 -1.63 8.04 8.55
N ILE A 30 -0.59 7.32 8.94
CA ILE A 30 0.34 7.77 9.99
C ILE A 30 1.06 9.04 9.55
N VAL A 31 1.55 9.09 8.32
CA VAL A 31 2.21 10.28 7.78
C VAL A 31 1.26 11.46 7.76
N ALA A 32 0.01 11.26 7.32
CA ALA A 32 -1.00 12.32 7.31
C ALA A 32 -1.21 12.90 8.71
N SER A 33 -1.41 12.04 9.70
CA SER A 33 -1.65 12.49 11.09
C SER A 33 -0.43 13.16 11.71
N ALA A 34 0.76 12.63 11.46
CA ALA A 34 1.99 13.14 12.06
C ALA A 34 2.39 14.51 11.49
N PHE A 35 2.16 14.75 10.19
CA PHE A 35 2.66 15.93 9.51
C PHE A 35 1.62 17.01 9.22
N ALA A 36 0.33 16.74 9.45
CA ALA A 36 -0.73 17.71 9.20
C ALA A 36 -0.49 19.04 9.96
N PRO A 37 -0.12 19.05 11.26
CA PRO A 37 0.13 20.31 11.96
C PRO A 37 1.26 21.13 11.33
N ALA A 38 2.35 20.50 10.92
CA ALA A 38 3.50 21.19 10.32
C ALA A 38 3.15 21.82 8.96
N HIS A 39 2.15 21.29 8.28
CA HIS A 39 1.66 21.81 7.00
C HIS A 39 0.44 22.72 7.15
N ASP A 40 0.06 23.04 8.39
CA ASP A 40 -1.12 23.84 8.68
C ASP A 40 -2.39 23.26 8.03
N ILE A 41 -2.51 21.93 8.11
CA ILE A 41 -3.65 21.17 7.59
C ILE A 41 -4.49 20.69 8.77
N THR A 42 -5.81 20.88 8.67
CA THR A 42 -6.77 20.31 9.62
C THR A 42 -7.80 19.49 8.85
N PHE A 43 -8.18 18.35 9.40
CA PHE A 43 -9.26 17.52 8.87
C PHE A 43 -9.97 16.81 10.02
N GLU A 44 -11.26 16.52 9.83
CA GLU A 44 -12.05 15.76 10.80
C GLU A 44 -11.84 14.27 10.65
N GLU A 45 -11.73 13.81 9.40
CA GLU A 45 -11.54 12.40 9.06
C GLU A 45 -10.59 12.29 7.87
N PHE A 46 -9.86 11.20 7.85
CA PHE A 46 -8.98 10.82 6.75
C PHE A 46 -9.07 9.32 6.55
N HIS A 47 -9.28 8.90 5.31
CA HIS A 47 -9.19 7.48 4.97
C HIS A 47 -8.67 7.32 3.55
N ILE A 48 -8.17 6.14 3.26
CA ILE A 48 -7.58 5.82 1.97
C ILE A 48 -8.23 4.57 1.42
N GLU A 49 -8.64 4.63 0.15
CA GLU A 49 -9.07 3.48 -0.60
C GLU A 49 -7.92 3.03 -1.48
N LEU A 50 -7.59 1.74 -1.44
CA LEU A 50 -6.48 1.18 -2.20
C LEU A 50 -6.96 -0.03 -2.98
N GLU A 51 -6.43 -0.17 -4.19
CA GLU A 51 -6.63 -1.35 -5.01
C GLU A 51 -5.36 -1.66 -5.79
N GLY A 52 -5.20 -2.91 -6.18
CA GLY A 52 -4.04 -3.32 -6.95
C GLY A 52 -4.40 -4.43 -7.92
N ASP A 53 -3.66 -4.48 -9.02
CA ASP A 53 -3.82 -5.50 -10.05
C ASP A 53 -2.66 -6.49 -9.94
N LEU A 54 -3.00 -7.77 -9.84
CA LEU A 54 -2.03 -8.85 -9.76
C LEU A 54 -2.50 -10.00 -10.64
N ASP A 55 -1.61 -10.46 -11.53
CA ASP A 55 -1.89 -11.61 -12.38
C ASP A 55 -1.30 -12.86 -11.71
N PRO A 56 -2.15 -13.80 -11.25
CA PRO A 56 -1.65 -15.00 -10.57
C PRO A 56 -0.85 -15.94 -11.47
N ASP A 57 -0.93 -15.79 -12.78
CA ASP A 57 -0.21 -16.65 -13.72
C ASP A 57 1.31 -16.51 -13.58
N GLY A 58 1.81 -15.36 -13.17
CA GLY A 58 3.23 -15.18 -12.89
C GLY A 58 3.68 -16.02 -11.69
N PHE A 59 2.94 -15.95 -10.59
CA PHE A 59 3.20 -16.72 -9.38
C PHE A 59 3.08 -18.24 -9.64
N LEU A 60 2.10 -18.64 -10.43
CA LEU A 60 1.86 -20.06 -10.75
C LEU A 60 2.79 -20.61 -11.85
N GLY A 61 3.61 -19.76 -12.46
CA GLY A 61 4.52 -20.17 -13.52
C GLY A 61 3.83 -20.46 -14.85
N LEU A 62 2.61 -19.95 -15.06
CA LEU A 62 1.82 -20.22 -16.27
C LEU A 62 2.06 -19.20 -17.38
N ALA A 63 2.62 -18.05 -17.07
CA ALA A 63 2.90 -17.00 -18.03
C ALA A 63 4.14 -16.19 -17.61
N ASP A 64 4.77 -15.54 -18.57
CA ASP A 64 5.92 -14.66 -18.32
C ASP A 64 5.41 -13.26 -17.95
N VAL A 65 4.83 -13.16 -16.76
CA VAL A 65 4.36 -11.90 -16.15
C VAL A 65 4.96 -11.81 -14.75
N ARG A 66 5.07 -10.58 -14.23
CA ARG A 66 5.66 -10.41 -12.89
C ARG A 66 4.77 -11.07 -11.82
N ASN A 67 5.41 -11.56 -10.76
CA ASN A 67 4.71 -12.26 -9.67
C ASN A 67 3.92 -11.33 -8.76
N GLY A 68 4.35 -10.08 -8.63
CA GLY A 68 3.74 -9.10 -7.75
C GLY A 68 2.71 -8.23 -8.44
N PHE A 69 2.34 -7.14 -7.77
CA PHE A 69 1.40 -6.17 -8.33
C PHE A 69 1.95 -5.56 -9.62
N GLN A 70 1.07 -5.40 -10.59
CA GLN A 70 1.35 -4.67 -11.83
C GLN A 70 1.15 -3.17 -11.61
N GLU A 71 0.13 -2.79 -10.84
CA GLU A 71 -0.18 -1.42 -10.49
C GLU A 71 -0.92 -1.40 -9.16
N ILE A 72 -0.65 -0.38 -8.37
CA ILE A 72 -1.41 -0.07 -7.15
C ILE A 72 -1.94 1.34 -7.31
N ARG A 73 -3.25 1.51 -7.08
CA ARG A 73 -3.91 2.81 -7.14
C ARG A 73 -4.50 3.12 -5.78
N PHE A 74 -4.49 4.38 -5.39
CA PHE A 74 -5.08 4.78 -4.12
C PHE A 74 -5.70 6.16 -4.22
N VAL A 75 -6.74 6.39 -3.41
CA VAL A 75 -7.42 7.67 -3.30
C VAL A 75 -7.42 8.07 -1.82
N MET A 76 -6.95 9.27 -1.54
CA MET A 76 -6.98 9.84 -0.20
C MET A 76 -8.25 10.68 -0.04
N HIS A 77 -9.02 10.36 1.00
CA HIS A 77 -10.26 11.07 1.32
C HIS A 77 -10.06 11.92 2.56
N PHE A 78 -10.26 13.23 2.42
CA PHE A 78 -10.19 14.19 3.52
C PHE A 78 -11.58 14.74 3.80
N LYS A 79 -12.02 14.67 5.04
CA LYS A 79 -13.15 15.46 5.50
C LYS A 79 -12.59 16.73 6.12
N SER A 80 -12.56 17.82 5.35
CA SER A 80 -11.82 19.03 5.70
C SER A 80 -12.43 20.25 5.02
N ASN A 81 -12.25 21.39 5.65
CA ASN A 81 -12.62 22.70 5.08
C ASN A 81 -11.44 23.38 4.36
N GLU A 82 -10.30 22.72 4.27
CA GLU A 82 -9.14 23.27 3.59
C GLU A 82 -9.36 23.38 2.08
N PRO A 83 -8.71 24.35 1.40
CA PRO A 83 -8.79 24.42 -0.06
C PRO A 83 -8.29 23.16 -0.75
N LYS A 84 -8.89 22.80 -1.86
CA LYS A 84 -8.54 21.59 -2.60
C LYS A 84 -7.08 21.54 -2.98
N GLU A 85 -6.53 22.65 -3.47
CA GLU A 85 -5.12 22.73 -3.88
C GLU A 85 -4.17 22.47 -2.72
N LYS A 86 -4.53 22.92 -1.53
CA LYS A 86 -3.75 22.70 -0.31
C LYS A 86 -3.76 21.22 0.08
N LEU A 87 -4.92 20.56 -0.02
CA LEU A 87 -5.06 19.13 0.25
C LEU A 87 -4.32 18.29 -0.80
N GLU A 88 -4.37 18.70 -2.07
CA GLU A 88 -3.62 18.01 -3.13
C GLU A 88 -2.12 18.09 -2.91
N ALA A 89 -1.60 19.24 -2.51
CA ALA A 89 -0.19 19.42 -2.18
C ALA A 89 0.21 18.55 -0.99
N PHE A 90 -0.65 18.46 0.03
CA PHE A 90 -0.42 17.62 1.19
C PHE A 90 -0.45 16.14 0.82
N ALA A 91 -1.36 15.73 -0.05
CA ALA A 91 -1.42 14.36 -0.57
C ALA A 91 -0.10 13.97 -1.27
N LYS A 92 0.45 14.88 -2.07
CA LYS A 92 1.76 14.67 -2.71
C LYS A 92 2.88 14.53 -1.67
N PHE A 93 2.84 15.32 -0.62
CA PHE A 93 3.81 15.20 0.47
C PHE A 93 3.71 13.84 1.15
N ILE A 94 2.49 13.37 1.44
CA ILE A 94 2.26 12.05 2.04
C ILE A 94 2.83 10.95 1.15
N GLU A 95 2.50 11.01 -0.14
CA GLU A 95 2.98 10.04 -1.13
C GLU A 95 4.50 9.98 -1.17
N ASN A 96 5.17 11.15 -1.16
CA ASN A 96 6.62 11.22 -1.27
C ASN A 96 7.36 10.95 0.04
N THR A 97 6.66 10.92 1.16
CA THR A 97 7.26 10.76 2.49
C THR A 97 7.09 9.34 3.05
N CYS A 98 6.08 8.61 2.61
CA CYS A 98 5.74 7.29 3.12
C CYS A 98 6.84 6.27 2.84
N PRO A 99 7.47 5.68 3.90
CA PRO A 99 8.51 4.67 3.69
C PRO A 99 8.05 3.41 2.96
N VAL A 100 6.81 2.96 3.20
CA VAL A 100 6.27 1.80 2.49
C VAL A 100 6.09 2.13 1.02
N GLY A 101 5.60 3.35 0.72
CA GLY A 101 5.50 3.83 -0.65
C GLY A 101 6.86 3.88 -1.35
N ASP A 102 7.88 4.32 -0.64
CA ASP A 102 9.26 4.33 -1.16
C ASP A 102 9.72 2.91 -1.52
N CYS A 103 9.49 1.94 -0.63
CA CYS A 103 9.84 0.54 -0.89
C CYS A 103 9.15 -0.01 -2.14
N LEU A 104 7.87 0.32 -2.31
CA LEU A 104 7.10 -0.17 -3.46
C LEU A 104 7.49 0.50 -4.76
N THR A 105 7.77 1.81 -4.71
CA THR A 105 8.10 2.59 -5.90
C THR A 105 9.52 2.29 -6.39
N ASN A 106 10.48 2.20 -5.49
CA ASN A 106 11.89 2.07 -5.84
C ASN A 106 12.42 0.65 -5.69
N GLY A 107 11.67 -0.21 -5.05
CA GLY A 107 12.10 -1.55 -4.73
C GLY A 107 13.06 -1.60 -3.55
N VAL A 108 13.24 -2.78 -3.02
CA VAL A 108 14.17 -3.06 -1.92
C VAL A 108 14.97 -4.29 -2.29
N LYS A 109 16.27 -4.25 -2.05
CA LYS A 109 17.12 -5.41 -2.26
C LYS A 109 16.78 -6.47 -1.21
N LEU A 110 16.32 -7.62 -1.67
CA LEU A 110 16.05 -8.77 -0.81
C LEU A 110 17.24 -9.72 -0.88
N VAL A 111 17.76 -10.11 0.27
CA VAL A 111 18.92 -10.98 0.36
C VAL A 111 18.56 -12.21 1.20
N LEU A 112 18.61 -13.39 0.58
CA LEU A 112 18.53 -14.65 1.31
C LEU A 112 19.89 -14.87 1.96
N SER A 113 19.98 -14.64 3.27
CA SER A 113 21.26 -14.73 4.00
C SER A 113 21.68 -16.16 4.30
N GLY A 114 20.81 -17.11 4.14
CA GLY A 114 21.12 -18.53 4.35
C GLY A 114 19.89 -19.34 4.64
N VAL A 115 20.11 -20.65 4.78
CA VAL A 115 19.09 -21.62 5.18
C VAL A 115 19.61 -22.34 6.42
N ALA A 116 18.82 -22.32 7.50
CA ALA A 116 19.13 -23.08 8.70
C ALA A 116 18.32 -24.37 8.69
N ILE A 117 18.95 -25.44 9.14
CA ILE A 117 18.31 -26.75 9.32
C ILE A 117 18.34 -27.03 10.82
N ASP A 118 17.19 -26.94 11.45
CA ASP A 118 17.05 -27.08 12.92
C ASP A 118 16.63 -28.47 13.36
#